data_3af3e2f89eaf14954d816728ab838d9a
#
_entry.id   3af3e2f89eaf14954d816728ab838d9a
#
_cell.length_a   1.000
_cell.length_b   1.000
_cell.length_c   1.000
_cell.angle_alpha   90.00
_cell.angle_beta   90.00
_cell.angle_gamma   90.00
#
_symmetry.space_group_name_H-M   'P 1'
#
loop_
_entity.id
_entity.type
_entity.pdbx_description
1 polymer ?
#
loop_
_entity_poly.entity_id
_entity_poly.type
_entity_poly.pdbx_seq_one_letter_code
_entity_poly.pdbx_strand_id
1 'polypeptide(L)'
;MSFENKPLVAVAGSLSKQGRSVAQSLLQSGRYRVRALTGRTGSTEALRLAEQGAELVQVPLALNHGQDLVNAFKGAEMAFLMTPGVVPPAGYEFAIGKELADACVEAGVGHVVFSSLENVDSITGGKKFAPHFTDKARVEAYIRELPIRSSFIQLAFFYTNLLEYYVPRKDGDALVFPGYLPEPFQAPFVDPLTATGPAVLEILDHPDAYAGHTLPVIGDVLSPAEMIETFTRVTGRKAVYASAYRSKELINHFPEFAENEELVREVIGMAEYAVEHGYFRKDRDLEWSRRINPASLSWEQFLRTTNWDGDRKAFGIA
;
A
#
# COMPACT_ATOMS: atom_id res chain seq x y z
N MET A 1 -2.33 -16.46 28.24
CA MET A 1 -1.58 -15.26 28.67
C MET A 1 -2.61 -14.18 28.99
N SER A 2 -2.43 -13.40 30.05
CA SER A 2 -3.29 -12.24 30.32
C SER A 2 -3.08 -11.21 29.19
N PHE A 3 -4.08 -10.36 28.94
CA PHE A 3 -4.03 -9.34 27.86
C PHE A 3 -2.79 -8.43 28.00
N GLU A 4 -2.39 -8.10 29.21
CA GLU A 4 -1.24 -7.23 29.54
C GLU A 4 0.13 -7.82 29.16
N ASN A 5 0.24 -9.14 28.99
CA ASN A 5 1.50 -9.83 28.66
C ASN A 5 1.70 -10.10 27.15
N LYS A 6 0.82 -9.59 26.29
CA LYS A 6 0.98 -9.73 24.84
C LYS A 6 1.91 -8.65 24.28
N PRO A 7 2.75 -8.97 23.28
CA PRO A 7 3.60 -7.99 22.62
C PRO A 7 2.78 -6.84 22.05
N LEU A 8 3.28 -5.61 22.23
CA LEU A 8 2.66 -4.40 21.66
C LEU A 8 3.23 -4.10 20.28
N VAL A 9 2.34 -3.98 19.30
CA VAL A 9 2.69 -3.57 17.94
C VAL A 9 2.13 -2.17 17.67
N ALA A 10 2.99 -1.22 17.34
CA ALA A 10 2.59 0.10 16.90
C ALA A 10 2.36 0.10 15.39
N VAL A 11 1.23 0.63 14.92
CA VAL A 11 0.83 0.66 13.51
C VAL A 11 0.77 2.10 13.04
N ALA A 12 1.78 2.54 12.29
CA ALA A 12 1.79 3.87 11.69
C ALA A 12 0.81 3.95 10.51
N GLY A 13 0.06 5.07 10.41
CA GLY A 13 -0.95 5.22 9.37
C GLY A 13 -2.11 4.24 9.50
N SER A 14 -2.53 3.95 10.72
CA SER A 14 -3.52 2.91 11.06
C SER A 14 -4.89 3.06 10.39
N LEU A 15 -5.20 4.24 9.85
CA LEU A 15 -6.44 4.48 9.11
C LEU A 15 -6.27 4.38 7.58
N SER A 16 -5.05 4.24 7.06
CA SER A 16 -4.82 3.95 5.65
C SER A 16 -5.31 2.54 5.30
N LYS A 17 -5.43 2.22 4.01
CA LYS A 17 -5.83 0.86 3.57
C LYS A 17 -4.90 -0.22 4.14
N GLN A 18 -3.59 0.01 4.07
CA GLN A 18 -2.59 -0.91 4.60
C GLN A 18 -2.63 -0.97 6.13
N GLY A 19 -2.57 0.18 6.79
CA GLY A 19 -2.56 0.24 8.26
C GLY A 19 -3.81 -0.35 8.90
N ARG A 20 -5.00 -0.14 8.30
CA ARG A 20 -6.25 -0.78 8.76
C ARG A 20 -6.18 -2.30 8.64
N SER A 21 -5.71 -2.80 7.49
CA SER A 21 -5.53 -4.23 7.28
C SER A 21 -4.62 -4.84 8.36
N VAL A 22 -3.49 -4.17 8.64
CA VAL A 22 -2.54 -4.61 9.68
C VAL A 22 -3.18 -4.57 11.07
N ALA A 23 -3.75 -3.43 11.46
CA ALA A 23 -4.37 -3.28 12.78
C ALA A 23 -5.46 -4.33 13.01
N GLN A 24 -6.34 -4.53 12.03
CA GLN A 24 -7.42 -5.52 12.11
C GLN A 24 -6.88 -6.95 12.21
N SER A 25 -5.91 -7.34 11.38
CA SER A 25 -5.33 -8.69 11.42
C SER A 25 -4.64 -8.99 12.77
N LEU A 26 -3.91 -8.02 13.31
CA LEU A 26 -3.28 -8.15 14.63
C LEU A 26 -4.31 -8.29 15.75
N LEU A 27 -5.35 -7.46 15.76
CA LEU A 27 -6.44 -7.53 16.76
C LEU A 27 -7.19 -8.86 16.67
N GLN A 28 -7.57 -9.28 15.46
CA GLN A 28 -8.29 -10.55 15.24
C GLN A 28 -7.47 -11.77 15.60
N SER A 29 -6.14 -11.72 15.44
CA SER A 29 -5.26 -12.82 15.84
C SER A 29 -5.29 -13.07 17.35
N GLY A 30 -5.61 -12.06 18.14
CA GLY A 30 -5.60 -12.11 19.58
C GLY A 30 -4.22 -12.32 20.23
N ARG A 31 -3.13 -12.32 19.43
CA ARG A 31 -1.75 -12.56 19.91
C ARG A 31 -1.03 -11.28 20.30
N TYR A 32 -1.46 -10.15 19.80
CA TYR A 32 -0.83 -8.84 19.96
C TYR A 32 -1.75 -7.83 20.63
N ARG A 33 -1.16 -6.86 21.29
CA ARG A 33 -1.78 -5.58 21.59
C ARG A 33 -1.47 -4.64 20.42
N VAL A 34 -2.40 -3.75 20.07
CA VAL A 34 -2.24 -2.84 18.95
C VAL A 34 -2.31 -1.41 19.44
N ARG A 35 -1.31 -0.62 19.07
CA ARG A 35 -1.33 0.84 19.19
C ARG A 35 -1.48 1.43 17.81
N ALA A 36 -2.61 2.07 17.55
CA ALA A 36 -2.97 2.64 16.27
C ALA A 36 -2.59 4.13 16.21
N LEU A 37 -1.56 4.46 15.41
CA LEU A 37 -1.07 5.82 15.23
C LEU A 37 -1.81 6.48 14.06
N THR A 38 -2.44 7.63 14.34
CA THR A 38 -3.22 8.37 13.34
C THR A 38 -3.30 9.85 13.68
N GLY A 39 -3.40 10.73 12.68
CA GLY A 39 -3.70 12.14 12.87
C GLY A 39 -5.16 12.43 13.25
N ARG A 40 -6.07 11.44 13.25
CA ARG A 40 -7.52 11.64 13.39
C ARG A 40 -8.16 10.60 14.33
N THR A 41 -7.81 10.66 15.60
CA THR A 41 -8.31 9.71 16.64
C THR A 41 -9.82 9.80 16.87
N GLY A 42 -10.47 10.91 16.52
CA GLY A 42 -11.92 11.10 16.63
C GLY A 42 -12.73 10.63 15.43
N SER A 43 -12.11 10.07 14.38
CA SER A 43 -12.85 9.56 13.22
C SER A 43 -13.60 8.27 13.55
N THR A 44 -14.70 7.99 12.83
CA THR A 44 -15.48 6.76 13.00
C THR A 44 -14.62 5.50 12.91
N GLU A 45 -13.65 5.50 11.98
CA GLU A 45 -12.76 4.35 11.78
C GLU A 45 -11.76 4.16 12.91
N ALA A 46 -11.24 5.27 13.46
CA ALA A 46 -10.38 5.20 14.64
C ALA A 46 -11.15 4.65 15.84
N LEU A 47 -12.36 5.15 16.06
CA LEU A 47 -13.23 4.68 17.15
C LEU A 47 -13.57 3.18 17.00
N ARG A 48 -13.82 2.70 15.78
CA ARG A 48 -14.00 1.26 15.52
C ARG A 48 -12.77 0.43 15.87
N LEU A 49 -11.56 0.92 15.59
CA LEU A 49 -10.33 0.23 16.03
C LEU A 49 -10.22 0.21 17.56
N ALA A 50 -10.59 1.31 18.24
CA ALA A 50 -10.61 1.35 19.70
C ALA A 50 -11.63 0.39 20.31
N GLU A 51 -12.83 0.30 19.73
CA GLU A 51 -13.88 -0.68 20.14
C GLU A 51 -13.39 -2.13 20.00
N GLN A 52 -12.49 -2.39 19.04
CA GLN A 52 -11.84 -3.69 18.85
C GLN A 52 -10.65 -3.93 19.79
N GLY A 53 -10.28 -2.94 20.61
CA GLY A 53 -9.24 -3.04 21.61
C GLY A 53 -7.90 -2.39 21.23
N ALA A 54 -7.84 -1.58 20.18
CA ALA A 54 -6.62 -0.80 19.89
C ALA A 54 -6.47 0.41 20.82
N GLU A 55 -5.25 0.68 21.24
CA GLU A 55 -4.86 1.95 21.85
C GLU A 55 -4.70 3.01 20.74
N LEU A 56 -5.44 4.10 20.81
CA LEU A 56 -5.32 5.19 19.83
C LEU A 56 -4.29 6.21 20.31
N VAL A 57 -3.35 6.57 19.42
CA VAL A 57 -2.39 7.65 19.64
C VAL A 57 -2.45 8.65 18.49
N GLN A 58 -2.64 9.93 18.83
CA GLN A 58 -2.73 10.98 17.84
C GLN A 58 -1.35 11.46 17.44
N VAL A 59 -0.92 11.09 16.24
CA VAL A 59 0.29 11.60 15.59
C VAL A 59 0.11 11.55 14.07
N PRO A 60 0.30 12.65 13.34
CA PRO A 60 0.22 12.64 11.89
C PRO A 60 1.49 12.04 11.28
N LEU A 61 1.36 11.43 10.10
CA LEU A 61 2.51 11.05 9.28
C LEU A 61 2.96 12.26 8.45
N ALA A 62 3.67 13.17 9.08
CA ALA A 62 4.19 14.40 8.49
C ALA A 62 5.52 14.76 9.15
N LEU A 63 6.30 15.63 8.53
CA LEU A 63 7.57 16.09 9.08
C LEU A 63 7.39 16.93 10.36
N ASN A 64 8.46 16.97 11.14
CA ASN A 64 8.57 17.73 12.41
C ASN A 64 7.70 17.17 13.55
N HIS A 65 7.46 15.86 13.55
CA HIS A 65 6.78 15.13 14.61
C HIS A 65 7.66 14.07 15.29
N GLY A 66 8.99 14.16 15.15
CA GLY A 66 9.93 13.14 15.66
C GLY A 66 9.73 12.81 17.13
N GLN A 67 9.61 13.83 18.01
CA GLN A 67 9.41 13.57 19.43
C GLN A 67 8.04 12.96 19.73
N ASP A 68 7.00 13.35 19.02
CA ASP A 68 5.65 12.76 19.16
C ASP A 68 5.68 11.31 18.73
N LEU A 69 6.41 10.99 17.63
CA LEU A 69 6.61 9.65 17.13
C LEU A 69 7.38 8.79 18.14
N VAL A 70 8.48 9.30 18.72
CA VAL A 70 9.22 8.58 19.78
C VAL A 70 8.29 8.23 20.95
N ASN A 71 7.49 9.19 21.41
CA ASN A 71 6.52 8.95 22.49
C ASN A 71 5.45 7.93 22.07
N ALA A 72 4.99 7.97 20.81
CA ALA A 72 4.00 7.05 20.28
C ALA A 72 4.55 5.62 20.14
N PHE A 73 5.82 5.43 19.81
CA PHE A 73 6.46 4.11 19.74
C PHE A 73 6.95 3.57 21.08
N LYS A 74 7.08 4.40 22.10
CA LYS A 74 7.64 4.00 23.41
C LYS A 74 6.88 2.80 23.98
N GLY A 75 7.64 1.75 24.32
CA GLY A 75 7.12 0.50 24.87
C GLY A 75 6.51 -0.45 23.84
N ALA A 76 6.50 -0.11 22.54
CA ALA A 76 6.18 -1.05 21.49
C ALA A 76 7.39 -1.97 21.25
N GLU A 77 7.14 -3.27 21.16
CA GLU A 77 8.15 -4.26 20.84
C GLU A 77 8.39 -4.37 19.34
N MET A 78 7.35 -4.08 18.55
CA MET A 78 7.36 -4.14 17.10
C MET A 78 6.57 -2.98 16.50
N ALA A 79 6.86 -2.62 15.26
CA ALA A 79 6.11 -1.60 14.53
C ALA A 79 5.89 -1.98 13.07
N PHE A 80 4.70 -1.62 12.56
CA PHE A 80 4.45 -1.52 11.14
C PHE A 80 4.57 -0.06 10.70
N LEU A 81 5.41 0.19 9.71
CA LEU A 81 5.67 1.51 9.16
C LEU A 81 5.23 1.60 7.71
N MET A 82 4.59 2.68 7.39
CA MET A 82 4.31 3.09 6.02
C MET A 82 4.41 4.61 5.91
N THR A 83 4.73 5.09 4.73
CA THR A 83 4.72 6.50 4.41
C THR A 83 3.42 6.87 3.69
N PRO A 84 2.98 8.14 3.71
CA PRO A 84 1.86 8.60 2.90
C PRO A 84 2.03 8.21 1.43
N GLY A 85 0.94 8.19 0.67
CA GLY A 85 0.99 7.96 -0.78
C GLY A 85 1.72 9.10 -1.50
N VAL A 86 1.50 9.20 -2.81
CA VAL A 86 2.14 10.23 -3.66
C VAL A 86 1.99 11.62 -3.06
N VAL A 87 3.08 12.18 -2.52
CA VAL A 87 3.14 13.50 -1.89
C VAL A 87 4.34 14.28 -2.45
N PRO A 88 4.11 15.23 -3.34
CA PRO A 88 5.18 16.10 -3.82
C PRO A 88 5.71 17.03 -2.70
N PRO A 89 6.94 17.50 -2.77
CA PRO A 89 7.94 17.21 -3.80
C PRO A 89 8.65 15.86 -3.58
N ALA A 90 9.34 15.37 -4.63
CA ALA A 90 10.24 14.21 -4.53
C ALA A 90 11.21 14.36 -3.35
N GLY A 91 11.45 13.29 -2.59
CA GLY A 91 12.28 13.30 -1.38
C GLY A 91 11.51 13.61 -0.08
N TYR A 92 10.30 14.15 -0.17
CA TYR A 92 9.48 14.44 1.02
C TYR A 92 9.04 13.15 1.72
N GLU A 93 8.63 12.16 0.96
CA GLU A 93 8.26 10.85 1.49
C GLU A 93 9.44 10.13 2.16
N PHE A 94 10.65 10.25 1.57
CA PHE A 94 11.87 9.74 2.18
C PHE A 94 12.15 10.41 3.55
N ALA A 95 11.98 11.72 3.63
CA ALA A 95 12.20 12.45 4.89
C ALA A 95 11.24 12.01 6.02
N ILE A 96 9.95 11.80 5.69
CA ILE A 96 8.97 11.26 6.64
C ILE A 96 9.36 9.83 7.07
N GLY A 97 9.72 8.97 6.13
CA GLY A 97 10.12 7.59 6.42
C GLY A 97 11.36 7.51 7.28
N LYS A 98 12.32 8.41 7.07
CA LYS A 98 13.52 8.54 7.90
C LYS A 98 13.15 8.92 9.33
N GLU A 99 12.30 9.96 9.52
CA GLU A 99 11.86 10.39 10.85
C GLU A 99 11.11 9.29 11.61
N LEU A 100 10.27 8.49 10.92
CA LEU A 100 9.61 7.30 11.48
C LEU A 100 10.62 6.23 11.95
N ALA A 101 11.62 5.94 11.13
CA ALA A 101 12.64 4.93 11.44
C ALA A 101 13.53 5.36 12.61
N ASP A 102 13.98 6.61 12.62
CA ASP A 102 14.77 7.19 13.72
C ASP A 102 13.99 7.13 15.05
N ALA A 103 12.70 7.49 15.01
CA ALA A 103 11.84 7.43 16.19
C ALA A 103 11.66 5.98 16.73
N CYS A 104 11.59 4.98 15.86
CA CYS A 104 11.56 3.59 16.29
C CYS A 104 12.84 3.17 17.01
N VAL A 105 14.01 3.57 16.47
CA VAL A 105 15.31 3.27 17.10
C VAL A 105 15.42 3.96 18.47
N GLU A 106 15.08 5.24 18.54
CA GLU A 106 15.13 6.02 19.79
C GLU A 106 14.15 5.46 20.86
N ALA A 107 12.96 5.01 20.43
CA ALA A 107 11.97 4.39 21.31
C ALA A 107 12.32 2.98 21.77
N GLY A 108 13.35 2.35 21.18
CA GLY A 108 13.79 0.98 21.50
C GLY A 108 12.89 -0.11 20.89
N VAL A 109 12.23 0.15 19.76
CA VAL A 109 11.47 -0.87 19.00
C VAL A 109 12.42 -1.97 18.54
N GLY A 110 12.05 -3.23 18.77
CA GLY A 110 12.90 -4.39 18.48
C GLY A 110 12.83 -4.88 17.03
N HIS A 111 11.67 -4.70 16.35
CA HIS A 111 11.48 -5.11 14.95
C HIS A 111 10.52 -4.18 14.20
N VAL A 112 10.90 -3.74 13.03
CA VAL A 112 10.03 -2.98 12.12
C VAL A 112 9.70 -3.77 10.87
N VAL A 113 8.43 -3.68 10.43
CA VAL A 113 7.99 -4.10 9.10
C VAL A 113 7.64 -2.83 8.32
N PHE A 114 8.34 -2.56 7.23
CA PHE A 114 8.12 -1.36 6.41
C PHE A 114 7.50 -1.71 5.06
N SER A 115 6.48 -0.93 4.66
CA SER A 115 5.87 -1.02 3.32
C SER A 115 6.71 -0.24 2.31
N SER A 116 7.53 -0.96 1.56
CA SER A 116 8.50 -0.48 0.58
C SER A 116 7.99 -0.59 -0.85
N LEU A 117 8.83 -0.18 -1.81
CA LEU A 117 8.69 -0.40 -3.26
C LEU A 117 10.07 -0.56 -3.90
N GLU A 118 10.11 -0.81 -5.22
CA GLU A 118 11.37 -0.93 -5.97
C GLU A 118 12.02 0.45 -6.19
N ASN A 119 13.37 0.50 -6.24
CA ASN A 119 14.10 1.73 -6.52
C ASN A 119 14.13 2.01 -8.03
N VAL A 120 13.10 2.68 -8.52
CA VAL A 120 12.93 2.98 -9.96
C VAL A 120 14.07 3.82 -10.50
N ASP A 121 14.53 4.81 -9.75
CA ASP A 121 15.66 5.66 -10.15
C ASP A 121 16.93 4.83 -10.38
N SER A 122 17.30 4.00 -9.42
CA SER A 122 18.47 3.11 -9.53
C SER A 122 18.33 2.08 -10.66
N ILE A 123 17.15 1.45 -10.81
CA ILE A 123 16.92 0.40 -11.81
C ILE A 123 16.96 0.98 -13.22
N THR A 124 16.42 2.18 -13.41
CA THR A 124 16.31 2.80 -14.73
C THR A 124 17.48 3.76 -15.07
N GLY A 125 18.38 4.00 -14.11
CA GLY A 125 19.44 5.02 -14.24
C GLY A 125 18.87 6.42 -14.39
N GLY A 126 17.82 6.76 -13.65
CA GLY A 126 17.15 8.06 -13.66
C GLY A 126 16.26 8.33 -14.87
N LYS A 127 15.99 7.31 -15.72
CA LYS A 127 15.22 7.49 -16.96
C LYS A 127 13.70 7.53 -16.74
N LYS A 128 13.22 6.95 -15.64
CA LYS A 128 11.79 6.94 -15.30
C LYS A 128 11.55 7.74 -14.02
N PHE A 129 10.52 8.55 -14.03
CA PHE A 129 10.18 9.41 -12.91
C PHE A 129 9.04 8.78 -12.09
N ALA A 130 9.40 8.14 -10.99
CA ALA A 130 8.46 7.54 -10.04
C ALA A 130 8.97 7.75 -8.60
N PRO A 131 8.95 9.00 -8.09
CA PRO A 131 9.54 9.36 -6.81
C PRO A 131 8.97 8.59 -5.63
N HIS A 132 7.67 8.28 -5.60
CA HIS A 132 7.09 7.50 -4.50
C HIS A 132 7.64 6.05 -4.43
N PHE A 133 8.03 5.45 -5.56
CA PHE A 133 8.76 4.18 -5.57
C PHE A 133 10.17 4.36 -5.01
N THR A 134 10.90 5.32 -5.58
CA THR A 134 12.29 5.59 -5.22
C THR A 134 12.44 6.01 -3.76
N ASP A 135 11.56 6.88 -3.26
CA ASP A 135 11.62 7.35 -1.87
C ASP A 135 11.35 6.21 -0.87
N LYS A 136 10.35 5.35 -1.12
CA LYS A 136 10.12 4.16 -0.29
C LYS A 136 11.32 3.20 -0.30
N ALA A 137 11.94 2.98 -1.45
CA ALA A 137 13.15 2.16 -1.55
C ALA A 137 14.34 2.78 -0.80
N ARG A 138 14.46 4.10 -0.80
CA ARG A 138 15.48 4.81 -0.02
C ARG A 138 15.24 4.69 1.48
N VAL A 139 13.98 4.73 1.93
CA VAL A 139 13.61 4.46 3.33
C VAL A 139 13.99 3.03 3.70
N GLU A 140 13.69 2.04 2.85
CA GLU A 140 14.12 0.65 3.07
C GLU A 140 15.64 0.56 3.23
N ALA A 141 16.40 1.15 2.30
CA ALA A 141 17.86 1.16 2.36
C ALA A 141 18.38 1.80 3.65
N TYR A 142 17.77 2.92 4.07
CA TYR A 142 18.10 3.58 5.33
C TYR A 142 17.83 2.71 6.55
N ILE A 143 16.65 2.09 6.63
CA ILE A 143 16.29 1.19 7.76
C ILE A 143 17.27 0.02 7.87
N ARG A 144 17.75 -0.52 6.75
CA ARG A 144 18.73 -1.63 6.73
C ARG A 144 20.07 -1.30 7.38
N GLU A 145 20.43 0.00 7.43
CA GLU A 145 21.66 0.49 8.08
C GLU A 145 21.49 0.79 9.57
N LEU A 146 20.24 0.83 10.07
CA LEU A 146 19.95 1.12 11.46
C LEU A 146 20.13 -0.12 12.36
N PRO A 147 20.45 0.05 13.66
CA PRO A 147 20.58 -1.04 14.61
C PRO A 147 19.22 -1.57 15.08
N ILE A 148 18.36 -1.94 14.13
CA ILE A 148 17.02 -2.45 14.36
C ILE A 148 16.74 -3.63 13.43
N ARG A 149 16.13 -4.70 13.95
CA ARG A 149 15.63 -5.77 13.08
C ARG A 149 14.57 -5.23 12.14
N SER A 150 14.65 -5.60 10.88
CA SER A 150 13.71 -5.10 9.89
C SER A 150 13.30 -6.16 8.87
N SER A 151 12.07 -6.08 8.40
CA SER A 151 11.51 -6.83 7.28
C SER A 151 10.71 -5.88 6.40
N PHE A 152 10.54 -6.22 5.14
CA PHE A 152 9.93 -5.32 4.18
C PHE A 152 8.87 -6.06 3.37
N ILE A 153 7.79 -5.36 3.05
CA ILE A 153 6.78 -5.83 2.11
C ILE A 153 6.69 -4.87 0.93
N GLN A 154 6.39 -5.39 -0.24
CA GLN A 154 6.11 -4.61 -1.44
C GLN A 154 4.75 -5.04 -2.00
N LEU A 155 3.79 -4.13 -2.01
CA LEU A 155 2.46 -4.41 -2.53
C LEU A 155 2.40 -4.16 -4.03
N ALA A 156 1.66 -5.03 -4.74
CA ALA A 156 1.30 -4.87 -6.13
C ALA A 156 0.38 -3.65 -6.38
N PHE A 157 -0.02 -3.37 -7.62
CA PHE A 157 -1.02 -2.34 -7.94
C PHE A 157 -2.33 -2.60 -7.18
N PHE A 158 -2.94 -1.54 -6.65
CA PHE A 158 -4.15 -1.68 -5.87
C PHE A 158 -5.41 -1.75 -6.75
N TYR A 159 -6.24 -2.78 -6.58
CA TYR A 159 -7.59 -2.80 -7.19
C TYR A 159 -8.40 -1.56 -6.83
N THR A 160 -8.25 -1.07 -5.60
CA THR A 160 -8.97 0.10 -5.11
C THR A 160 -8.66 1.39 -5.88
N ASN A 161 -7.53 1.47 -6.58
CA ASN A 161 -7.21 2.64 -7.41
C ASN A 161 -8.20 2.82 -8.57
N LEU A 162 -8.76 1.72 -9.09
CA LEU A 162 -9.81 1.77 -10.12
C LEU A 162 -11.14 2.36 -9.59
N LEU A 163 -11.35 2.29 -8.29
CA LEU A 163 -12.57 2.74 -7.63
C LEU A 163 -12.47 4.20 -7.15
N GLU A 164 -11.25 4.68 -6.94
CA GLU A 164 -11.00 6.00 -6.33
C GLU A 164 -10.39 7.00 -7.31
N TYR A 165 -9.37 6.60 -8.05
CA TYR A 165 -8.56 7.49 -8.90
C TYR A 165 -8.82 7.28 -10.39
N TYR A 166 -8.81 6.04 -10.86
CA TYR A 166 -8.98 5.69 -12.27
C TYR A 166 -10.39 5.16 -12.55
N VAL A 167 -11.39 5.89 -12.07
CA VAL A 167 -12.79 5.47 -12.13
C VAL A 167 -13.28 5.43 -13.57
N PRO A 168 -13.94 4.32 -13.99
CA PRO A 168 -14.51 4.22 -15.32
C PRO A 168 -15.55 5.31 -15.61
N ARG A 169 -15.68 5.66 -16.88
CA ARG A 169 -16.65 6.67 -17.33
C ARG A 169 -17.76 6.05 -18.14
N LYS A 170 -18.96 6.58 -18.00
CA LYS A 170 -20.09 6.20 -18.85
C LYS A 170 -19.94 6.79 -20.25
N ASP A 171 -20.05 5.95 -21.27
CA ASP A 171 -20.15 6.34 -22.67
C ASP A 171 -21.26 5.50 -23.31
N GLY A 172 -22.43 6.12 -23.50
CA GLY A 172 -23.63 5.41 -23.91
C GLY A 172 -24.03 4.31 -22.94
N ASP A 173 -24.07 3.08 -23.42
CA ASP A 173 -24.43 1.86 -22.66
C ASP A 173 -23.21 1.14 -22.05
N ALA A 174 -22.00 1.65 -22.32
CA ALA A 174 -20.76 1.05 -21.85
C ALA A 174 -20.05 1.88 -20.79
N LEU A 175 -19.18 1.22 -20.00
CA LEU A 175 -18.18 1.84 -19.16
C LEU A 175 -16.83 1.83 -19.87
N VAL A 176 -16.22 2.99 -19.99
CA VAL A 176 -14.85 3.14 -20.50
C VAL A 176 -13.89 3.09 -19.33
N PHE A 177 -12.97 2.11 -19.33
CA PHE A 177 -11.91 1.96 -18.36
C PHE A 177 -10.63 2.60 -18.88
N PRO A 178 -10.23 3.77 -18.35
CA PRO A 178 -8.97 4.39 -18.74
C PRO A 178 -7.81 3.64 -18.10
N GLY A 179 -7.09 2.85 -18.91
CA GLY A 179 -5.96 2.04 -18.46
C GLY A 179 -4.64 2.79 -18.54
N TYR A 180 -3.98 3.02 -17.41
CA TYR A 180 -2.60 3.55 -17.36
C TYR A 180 -1.54 2.49 -17.69
N LEU A 181 -1.93 1.22 -17.87
CA LEU A 181 -1.11 0.13 -18.40
C LEU A 181 -1.63 -0.28 -19.78
N PRO A 182 -0.78 -0.76 -20.70
CA PRO A 182 -1.23 -1.28 -21.98
C PRO A 182 -2.21 -2.44 -21.83
N GLU A 183 -3.22 -2.49 -22.69
CA GLU A 183 -4.32 -3.45 -22.60
C GLU A 183 -3.90 -4.92 -22.42
N PRO A 184 -2.89 -5.47 -23.16
CA PRO A 184 -2.47 -6.87 -23.01
C PRO A 184 -1.39 -7.09 -21.93
N PHE A 185 -0.95 -6.02 -21.23
CA PHE A 185 0.19 -6.12 -20.32
C PHE A 185 -0.21 -6.83 -19.02
N GLN A 186 0.46 -7.94 -18.69
CA GLN A 186 0.28 -8.67 -17.43
C GLN A 186 0.94 -7.93 -16.28
N ALA A 187 0.15 -7.50 -15.32
CA ALA A 187 0.63 -6.78 -14.14
C ALA A 187 0.11 -7.41 -12.85
N PRO A 188 0.87 -7.33 -11.75
CA PRO A 188 0.41 -7.80 -10.45
C PRO A 188 -0.53 -6.79 -9.81
N PHE A 189 -1.62 -7.27 -9.24
CA PHE A 189 -2.61 -6.47 -8.51
C PHE A 189 -2.92 -7.08 -7.15
N VAL A 190 -3.44 -6.26 -6.23
CA VAL A 190 -3.79 -6.68 -4.87
C VAL A 190 -4.90 -5.83 -4.28
N ASP A 191 -5.68 -6.40 -3.37
CA ASP A 191 -6.49 -5.61 -2.43
C ASP A 191 -5.68 -5.31 -1.16
N PRO A 192 -5.26 -4.05 -0.94
CA PRO A 192 -4.43 -3.70 0.20
C PRO A 192 -5.16 -3.85 1.55
N LEU A 193 -6.50 -3.84 1.54
CA LEU A 193 -7.31 -3.96 2.75
C LEU A 193 -7.34 -5.38 3.33
N THR A 194 -7.22 -6.39 2.48
CA THR A 194 -7.31 -7.79 2.90
C THR A 194 -5.98 -8.53 2.85
N ALA A 195 -4.98 -8.00 2.12
CA ALA A 195 -3.71 -8.70 1.92
C ALA A 195 -2.55 -8.20 2.80
N THR A 196 -2.53 -6.90 3.16
CA THR A 196 -1.39 -6.33 3.92
C THR A 196 -1.29 -6.93 5.32
N GLY A 197 -2.41 -7.02 6.03
CA GLY A 197 -2.44 -7.49 7.41
C GLY A 197 -1.96 -8.92 7.58
N PRO A 198 -2.47 -9.90 6.81
CA PRO A 198 -1.95 -11.28 6.86
C PRO A 198 -0.45 -11.38 6.58
N ALA A 199 0.08 -10.59 5.62
CA ALA A 199 1.51 -10.56 5.32
C ALA A 199 2.35 -10.05 6.50
N VAL A 200 1.93 -8.95 7.12
CA VAL A 200 2.61 -8.40 8.30
C VAL A 200 2.49 -9.34 9.50
N LEU A 201 1.31 -9.94 9.70
CA LEU A 201 1.09 -10.89 10.79
C LEU A 201 2.02 -12.10 10.68
N GLU A 202 2.15 -12.69 9.47
CA GLU A 202 3.08 -13.80 9.22
C GLU A 202 4.53 -13.42 9.55
N ILE A 203 4.97 -12.22 9.14
CA ILE A 203 6.32 -11.72 9.42
C ILE A 203 6.56 -11.56 10.94
N LEU A 204 5.58 -10.99 11.64
CA LEU A 204 5.70 -10.76 13.09
C LEU A 204 5.60 -12.06 13.91
N ASP A 205 4.89 -13.06 13.41
CA ASP A 205 4.85 -14.40 14.03
C ASP A 205 6.17 -15.18 13.84
N HIS A 206 6.92 -14.89 12.77
CA HIS A 206 8.16 -15.59 12.39
C HIS A 206 9.31 -14.60 12.12
N PRO A 207 9.65 -13.71 13.09
CA PRO A 207 10.56 -12.60 12.86
C PRO A 207 11.97 -13.00 12.44
N ASP A 208 12.45 -14.17 12.90
CA ASP A 208 13.77 -14.67 12.53
C ASP A 208 13.83 -15.21 11.10
N ALA A 209 12.71 -15.76 10.61
CA ALA A 209 12.62 -16.27 9.24
C ALA A 209 12.59 -15.16 8.18
N TYR A 210 12.09 -13.98 8.56
CA TYR A 210 11.89 -12.88 7.61
C TYR A 210 12.78 -11.66 7.84
N ALA A 211 13.69 -11.71 8.83
CA ALA A 211 14.63 -10.61 9.07
C ALA A 211 15.48 -10.31 7.82
N GLY A 212 15.51 -9.04 7.41
CA GLY A 212 16.22 -8.58 6.23
C GLY A 212 15.57 -8.92 4.88
N HIS A 213 14.43 -9.62 4.85
CA HIS A 213 13.77 -9.99 3.60
C HIS A 213 12.83 -8.88 3.11
N THR A 214 12.73 -8.76 1.76
CA THR A 214 11.72 -7.97 1.08
C THR A 214 10.76 -8.90 0.35
N LEU A 215 9.50 -8.88 0.73
CA LEU A 215 8.51 -9.90 0.37
C LEU A 215 7.38 -9.26 -0.47
N PRO A 216 7.03 -9.84 -1.64
CA PRO A 216 5.97 -9.31 -2.49
C PRO A 216 4.59 -9.71 -1.96
N VAL A 217 3.64 -8.77 -1.99
CA VAL A 217 2.24 -9.02 -1.61
C VAL A 217 1.36 -8.84 -2.84
N ILE A 218 0.84 -9.97 -3.36
CA ILE A 218 0.12 -10.06 -4.63
C ILE A 218 -1.20 -10.79 -4.39
N GLY A 219 -2.26 -10.29 -5.03
CA GLY A 219 -3.56 -10.97 -5.11
C GLY A 219 -3.70 -11.76 -6.40
N ASP A 220 -3.41 -11.12 -7.54
CA ASP A 220 -3.57 -11.72 -8.86
C ASP A 220 -2.58 -11.09 -9.87
N VAL A 221 -2.35 -11.76 -11.00
CA VAL A 221 -1.59 -11.22 -12.13
C VAL A 221 -2.50 -11.23 -13.34
N LEU A 222 -2.83 -10.05 -13.85
CA LEU A 222 -3.86 -9.83 -14.86
C LEU A 222 -3.46 -8.71 -15.83
N SER A 223 -3.95 -8.78 -17.05
CA SER A 223 -3.96 -7.64 -17.96
C SER A 223 -5.21 -6.76 -17.76
N PRO A 224 -5.18 -5.48 -18.17
CA PRO A 224 -6.38 -4.66 -18.25
C PRO A 224 -7.51 -5.31 -19.06
N ALA A 225 -7.20 -6.03 -20.15
CA ALA A 225 -8.18 -6.78 -20.93
C ALA A 225 -8.91 -7.83 -20.08
N GLU A 226 -8.16 -8.68 -19.35
CA GLU A 226 -8.73 -9.71 -18.48
C GLU A 226 -9.52 -9.12 -17.31
N MET A 227 -9.08 -7.96 -16.80
CA MET A 227 -9.82 -7.25 -15.74
C MET A 227 -11.19 -6.77 -16.25
N ILE A 228 -11.27 -6.23 -17.46
CA ILE A 228 -12.49 -5.73 -18.09
C ILE A 228 -13.42 -6.88 -18.47
N GLU A 229 -12.90 -7.97 -19.01
CA GLU A 229 -13.67 -9.18 -19.31
C GLU A 229 -14.31 -9.73 -18.03
N THR A 230 -13.52 -9.88 -16.96
CA THR A 230 -13.99 -10.34 -15.66
C THR A 230 -15.05 -9.39 -15.08
N PHE A 231 -14.82 -8.07 -15.14
CA PHE A 231 -15.78 -7.07 -14.70
C PHE A 231 -17.11 -7.22 -15.43
N THR A 232 -17.07 -7.32 -16.76
CA THR A 232 -18.29 -7.49 -17.59
C THR A 232 -19.04 -8.77 -17.22
N ARG A 233 -18.32 -9.88 -17.05
CA ARG A 233 -18.89 -11.18 -16.67
C ARG A 233 -19.52 -11.18 -15.28
N VAL A 234 -18.89 -10.50 -14.32
CA VAL A 234 -19.36 -10.48 -12.91
C VAL A 234 -20.54 -9.52 -12.73
N THR A 235 -20.47 -8.33 -13.35
CA THR A 235 -21.45 -7.26 -13.12
C THR A 235 -22.59 -7.24 -14.13
N GLY A 236 -22.41 -7.89 -15.29
CA GLY A 236 -23.33 -7.79 -16.43
C GLY A 236 -23.27 -6.45 -17.17
N ARG A 237 -22.36 -5.54 -16.76
CA ARG A 237 -22.22 -4.21 -17.40
C ARG A 237 -21.18 -4.29 -18.51
N LYS A 238 -21.53 -3.76 -19.67
CA LYS A 238 -20.60 -3.64 -20.79
C LYS A 238 -19.45 -2.70 -20.43
N ALA A 239 -18.25 -3.15 -20.64
CA ALA A 239 -17.04 -2.36 -20.38
C ALA A 239 -16.06 -2.47 -21.55
N VAL A 240 -15.30 -1.40 -21.79
CA VAL A 240 -14.29 -1.31 -22.84
C VAL A 240 -13.03 -0.63 -22.31
N TYR A 241 -11.89 -1.03 -22.83
CA TYR A 241 -10.60 -0.39 -22.55
C TYR A 241 -10.45 0.91 -23.34
N ALA A 242 -9.83 1.92 -22.71
CA ALA A 242 -9.28 3.08 -23.38
C ALA A 242 -7.89 3.39 -22.83
N SER A 243 -6.94 3.69 -23.69
CA SER A 243 -5.57 3.99 -23.26
C SER A 243 -5.50 5.30 -22.48
N ALA A 244 -4.82 5.25 -21.34
CA ALA A 244 -4.35 6.39 -20.56
C ALA A 244 -2.84 6.24 -20.26
N TYR A 245 -2.13 5.48 -21.08
CA TYR A 245 -0.70 5.13 -20.89
C TYR A 245 0.25 6.28 -21.29
N ARG A 246 -0.26 7.33 -21.90
CA ARG A 246 0.50 8.55 -22.27
C ARG A 246 -0.07 9.77 -21.58
N SER A 247 0.79 10.76 -21.27
CA SER A 247 0.39 11.97 -20.53
C SER A 247 -0.85 12.66 -21.13
N LYS A 248 -0.89 12.80 -22.46
CA LYS A 248 -2.06 13.40 -23.14
C LYS A 248 -3.32 12.56 -23.00
N GLU A 249 -3.21 11.24 -23.09
CA GLU A 249 -4.33 10.31 -22.93
C GLU A 249 -4.82 10.31 -21.48
N LEU A 250 -3.89 10.28 -20.51
CA LEU A 250 -4.20 10.36 -19.08
C LEU A 250 -4.99 11.63 -18.77
N ILE A 251 -4.51 12.81 -19.21
CA ILE A 251 -5.17 14.10 -18.99
C ILE A 251 -6.53 14.16 -19.71
N ASN A 252 -6.66 13.58 -20.90
CA ASN A 252 -7.97 13.53 -21.60
C ASN A 252 -9.02 12.75 -20.81
N HIS A 253 -8.62 11.68 -20.14
CA HIS A 253 -9.53 10.89 -19.30
C HIS A 253 -9.72 11.49 -17.90
N PHE A 254 -8.70 12.13 -17.35
CA PHE A 254 -8.67 12.70 -16.01
C PHE A 254 -8.15 14.15 -16.04
N PRO A 255 -9.01 15.12 -16.44
CA PRO A 255 -8.59 16.53 -16.59
C PRO A 255 -7.99 17.16 -15.33
N GLU A 256 -8.37 16.64 -14.15
CA GLU A 256 -7.83 17.06 -12.87
C GLU A 256 -6.32 16.84 -12.73
N PHE A 257 -5.74 15.91 -13.48
CA PHE A 257 -4.29 15.71 -13.51
C PHE A 257 -3.54 16.85 -14.25
N ALA A 258 -4.24 17.61 -15.11
CA ALA A 258 -3.60 18.69 -15.85
C ALA A 258 -3.05 19.82 -14.96
N GLU A 259 -3.58 19.98 -13.76
CA GLU A 259 -3.13 20.98 -12.79
C GLU A 259 -1.83 20.58 -12.05
N ASN A 260 -1.39 19.32 -12.20
CA ASN A 260 -0.21 18.79 -11.54
C ASN A 260 0.67 17.98 -12.50
N GLU A 261 1.57 18.68 -13.20
CA GLU A 261 2.49 18.05 -14.17
C GLU A 261 3.40 16.98 -13.52
N GLU A 262 3.83 17.20 -12.28
CA GLU A 262 4.68 16.24 -11.56
C GLU A 262 3.93 14.94 -11.31
N LEU A 263 2.66 15.00 -10.93
CA LEU A 263 1.82 13.82 -10.73
C LEU A 263 1.59 13.07 -12.06
N VAL A 264 1.37 13.79 -13.17
CA VAL A 264 1.25 13.15 -14.51
C VAL A 264 2.52 12.40 -14.86
N ARG A 265 3.69 13.04 -14.68
CA ARG A 265 4.98 12.40 -14.94
C ARG A 265 5.21 11.18 -14.07
N GLU A 266 4.79 11.22 -12.82
CA GLU A 266 4.91 10.13 -11.87
C GLU A 266 4.06 8.93 -12.26
N VAL A 267 2.77 9.15 -12.59
CA VAL A 267 1.88 8.07 -13.03
C VAL A 267 2.39 7.39 -14.30
N ILE A 268 2.82 8.19 -15.28
CA ILE A 268 3.37 7.66 -16.53
C ILE A 268 4.71 6.95 -16.29
N GLY A 269 5.61 7.55 -15.50
CA GLY A 269 6.91 6.95 -15.20
C GLY A 269 6.81 5.63 -14.46
N MET A 270 5.87 5.51 -13.51
CA MET A 270 5.55 4.25 -12.83
C MET A 270 5.03 3.19 -13.82
N ALA A 271 4.11 3.57 -14.70
CA ALA A 271 3.54 2.66 -15.68
C ALA A 271 4.59 2.18 -16.70
N GLU A 272 5.40 3.09 -17.24
CA GLU A 272 6.50 2.77 -18.13
C GLU A 272 7.55 1.88 -17.45
N TYR A 273 7.89 2.16 -16.18
CA TYR A 273 8.78 1.31 -15.41
C TYR A 273 8.24 -0.12 -15.33
N ALA A 274 6.96 -0.27 -14.95
CA ALA A 274 6.34 -1.59 -14.84
C ALA A 274 6.37 -2.36 -16.17
N VAL A 275 6.10 -1.69 -17.29
CA VAL A 275 6.09 -2.30 -18.63
C VAL A 275 7.48 -2.69 -19.10
N GLU A 276 8.50 -1.85 -18.87
CA GLU A 276 9.85 -2.04 -19.41
C GLU A 276 10.74 -2.92 -18.51
N HIS A 277 10.53 -2.88 -17.19
CA HIS A 277 11.42 -3.54 -16.21
C HIS A 277 10.72 -4.60 -15.37
N GLY A 278 9.39 -4.69 -15.42
CA GLY A 278 8.57 -5.48 -14.50
C GLY A 278 8.28 -4.70 -13.21
N TYR A 279 7.15 -5.01 -12.57
CA TYR A 279 6.76 -4.36 -11.31
C TYR A 279 7.60 -4.83 -10.13
N PHE A 280 7.93 -6.14 -10.10
CA PHE A 280 8.80 -6.75 -9.12
C PHE A 280 10.08 -7.25 -9.78
N ARG A 281 11.17 -7.18 -9.05
CA ARG A 281 12.42 -7.82 -9.45
C ARG A 281 12.24 -9.32 -9.68
N LYS A 282 12.97 -9.89 -10.62
CA LYS A 282 12.85 -11.29 -11.03
C LYS A 282 13.19 -12.30 -9.92
N ASP A 283 13.89 -11.88 -8.88
CA ASP A 283 14.28 -12.68 -7.73
C ASP A 283 13.20 -12.71 -6.63
N ARG A 284 12.06 -12.02 -6.81
CA ARG A 284 10.96 -12.02 -5.85
C ARG A 284 10.15 -13.31 -5.94
N ASP A 285 9.87 -13.90 -4.79
CA ASP A 285 8.98 -15.06 -4.67
C ASP A 285 7.51 -14.62 -4.74
N LEU A 286 6.97 -14.56 -5.95
CA LEU A 286 5.61 -14.07 -6.19
C LEU A 286 4.53 -14.97 -5.57
N GLU A 287 4.84 -16.24 -5.28
CA GLU A 287 3.90 -17.17 -4.66
C GLU A 287 3.84 -17.05 -3.13
N TRP A 288 4.80 -16.31 -2.52
CA TRP A 288 4.88 -16.20 -1.05
C TRP A 288 3.56 -15.73 -0.43
N SER A 289 3.00 -14.61 -0.91
CA SER A 289 1.79 -14.04 -0.32
C SER A 289 0.58 -14.95 -0.43
N ARG A 290 0.48 -15.73 -1.52
CA ARG A 290 -0.60 -16.71 -1.69
C ARG A 290 -0.42 -17.94 -0.79
N ARG A 291 0.82 -18.37 -0.57
CA ARG A 291 1.10 -19.47 0.39
C ARG A 291 0.71 -19.12 1.81
N ILE A 292 1.01 -17.88 2.25
CA ILE A 292 0.69 -17.44 3.63
C ILE A 292 -0.77 -17.00 3.78
N ASN A 293 -1.40 -16.54 2.69
CA ASN A 293 -2.79 -16.10 2.67
C ASN A 293 -3.53 -16.67 1.44
N PRO A 294 -3.92 -17.95 1.47
CA PRO A 294 -4.69 -18.55 0.37
C PRO A 294 -6.04 -17.86 0.12
N ALA A 295 -6.54 -17.10 1.09
CA ALA A 295 -7.78 -16.31 0.97
C ALA A 295 -7.54 -14.91 0.36
N SER A 296 -6.32 -14.57 -0.08
CA SER A 296 -6.05 -13.32 -0.79
C SER A 296 -6.98 -13.20 -2.01
N LEU A 297 -7.69 -12.07 -2.11
CA LEU A 297 -8.71 -11.89 -3.13
C LEU A 297 -8.08 -11.83 -4.53
N SER A 298 -8.57 -12.67 -5.45
CA SER A 298 -8.43 -12.44 -6.88
C SER A 298 -9.29 -11.23 -7.30
N TRP A 299 -9.07 -10.71 -8.52
CA TRP A 299 -9.90 -9.63 -9.06
C TRP A 299 -11.39 -9.98 -9.07
N GLU A 300 -11.74 -11.20 -9.50
CA GLU A 300 -13.14 -11.64 -9.48
C GLU A 300 -13.72 -11.68 -8.07
N GLN A 301 -12.98 -12.22 -7.10
CA GLN A 301 -13.41 -12.27 -5.70
C GLN A 301 -13.56 -10.86 -5.11
N PHE A 302 -12.64 -9.95 -5.44
CA PHE A 302 -12.74 -8.54 -5.06
C PHE A 302 -14.01 -7.88 -5.58
N LEU A 303 -14.34 -8.06 -6.86
CA LEU A 303 -15.59 -7.54 -7.44
C LEU A 303 -16.83 -8.09 -6.73
N ARG A 304 -16.87 -9.40 -6.49
CA ARG A 304 -18.00 -10.06 -5.80
C ARG A 304 -18.14 -9.60 -4.35
N THR A 305 -17.02 -9.46 -3.64
CA THR A 305 -17.02 -9.06 -2.22
C THR A 305 -17.41 -7.60 -2.04
N THR A 306 -16.94 -6.73 -2.93
CA THR A 306 -17.21 -5.28 -2.84
C THR A 306 -18.53 -4.88 -3.49
N ASN A 307 -19.11 -5.74 -4.34
CA ASN A 307 -20.25 -5.43 -5.21
C ASN A 307 -20.01 -4.14 -6.03
N TRP A 308 -18.75 -3.91 -6.43
CA TRP A 308 -18.43 -2.74 -7.22
C TRP A 308 -18.89 -2.93 -8.67
N ASP A 309 -19.61 -1.94 -9.17
CA ASP A 309 -20.23 -1.95 -10.49
C ASP A 309 -19.75 -0.83 -11.42
N GLY A 310 -18.61 -0.20 -11.07
CA GLY A 310 -17.95 0.84 -11.87
C GLY A 310 -18.19 2.26 -11.39
N ASP A 311 -19.00 2.47 -10.36
CA ASP A 311 -19.17 3.81 -9.77
C ASP A 311 -18.04 4.11 -8.77
N ARG A 312 -17.76 5.42 -8.55
CA ARG A 312 -16.73 5.84 -7.59
C ARG A 312 -17.06 5.33 -6.18
N LYS A 313 -16.08 4.72 -5.54
CA LYS A 313 -16.23 4.20 -4.19
C LYS A 313 -14.97 4.47 -3.38
N ALA A 314 -15.09 5.22 -2.30
CA ALA A 314 -13.99 5.49 -1.40
C ALA A 314 -13.77 4.32 -0.44
N PHE A 315 -12.56 3.82 -0.34
CA PHE A 315 -12.10 2.82 0.62
C PHE A 315 -11.10 3.39 1.63
N GLY A 316 -10.51 4.51 1.28
CA GLY A 316 -9.70 5.29 2.17
C GLY A 316 -10.58 6.18 3.03
N ILE A 317 -10.01 6.70 4.08
CA ILE A 317 -10.56 7.82 4.80
C ILE A 317 -9.88 9.03 4.19
N ALA A 318 -10.70 9.83 3.56
CA ALA A 318 -10.25 11.13 3.12
C ALA A 318 -9.79 11.97 4.32
#